data_a4341ead13ce66ccdb83a60fded7c074
#
_entry.id   a4341ead13ce66ccdb83a60fded7c074
#
_cell.length_a   1.000
_cell.length_b   1.000
_cell.length_c   1.000
_cell.angle_alpha   90.00
_cell.angle_beta   90.00
_cell.angle_gamma   90.00
#
_symmetry.space_group_name_H-M   'P 1'
#
loop_
_entity.id
_entity.type
_entity.pdbx_description
1 polymer ?
#
loop_
_entity_poly.entity_id
_entity_poly.type
_entity_poly.pdbx_seq_one_letter_code
_entity_poly.pdbx_strand_id
1 'polypeptide(L)'
;MARTTPAQKLDQLAQLIAKHPEGVDSESLLLAFEGALQLRTLQRRLAQLVQQRRVRVEGQARAVRYFAADSGAALLVDAVAVAVAAAQEVQEVQEVQEVEAYVPLSAEGADIKAYVRQPRHLRRPVGYRMEFLEQYQPNHTAYLSANLREQLHSLGCSPAQQTPAGTFARDILSRLLIDLSWASSQLEGNTYSRLDTARLIEFGQVAEGKDALETQMILNHKQAIEFLVHAPEIATVSPDTIVALHALLSDGLMPEPAMCGRIRRRAVEIGGSVYLPVALPQRLEELFGIVVSMAAEIADPFEQAFFLMVHLPYLQPFEDVNKRVSRLAANIPFIRHNLCPLSFIDVPQQAYVDAMIGVYELNRLELLRDVFVWAYERSCQQYVAVQQNLVPPDILRLRYRQALGQVIGAIVRSGAAITEANVLAQLPNSVQPEDRAHLTQLVLKELAGLHAGNAVRFGLRPLELAAWNQWLP
;
A
#
# COMPACT_ATOMS: atom_id res chain seq x y z
N MET A 1 7.67 -9.56 -45.94
CA MET A 1 7.19 -10.70 -45.14
C MET A 1 6.14 -10.19 -44.17
N ALA A 2 4.89 -10.73 -44.23
CA ALA A 2 3.81 -10.27 -43.36
C ALA A 2 4.11 -10.60 -41.89
N ARG A 3 3.95 -9.62 -40.99
CA ARG A 3 4.11 -9.81 -39.53
C ARG A 3 3.04 -10.76 -39.00
N THR A 4 3.44 -11.96 -38.57
CA THR A 4 2.56 -12.95 -37.94
C THR A 4 2.02 -12.42 -36.60
N THR A 5 0.71 -12.49 -36.40
CA THR A 5 0.05 -12.07 -35.14
C THR A 5 0.40 -13.02 -33.96
N PRO A 6 0.25 -12.59 -32.69
CA PRO A 6 0.49 -13.47 -31.54
C PRO A 6 -0.29 -14.78 -31.56
N ALA A 7 -1.54 -14.76 -32.03
CA ALA A 7 -2.38 -15.96 -32.17
C ALA A 7 -1.81 -16.96 -33.21
N GLN A 8 -1.39 -16.49 -34.35
CA GLN A 8 -0.78 -17.35 -35.40
C GLN A 8 0.51 -18.05 -34.91
N LYS A 9 1.28 -17.39 -34.05
CA LYS A 9 2.50 -17.97 -33.46
C LYS A 9 2.21 -19.03 -32.41
N LEU A 10 1.09 -18.95 -31.71
CA LEU A 10 0.61 -19.98 -30.78
C LEU A 10 0.11 -21.21 -31.57
N ASP A 11 -0.62 -20.99 -32.68
CA ASP A 11 -1.08 -22.06 -33.54
C ASP A 11 0.09 -22.83 -34.20
N GLN A 12 1.11 -22.12 -34.65
CA GLN A 12 2.34 -22.74 -35.19
C GLN A 12 3.04 -23.62 -34.14
N LEU A 13 3.12 -23.14 -32.88
CA LEU A 13 3.72 -23.92 -31.78
C LEU A 13 2.89 -25.16 -31.44
N ALA A 14 1.57 -25.04 -31.37
CA ALA A 14 0.67 -26.17 -31.14
C ALA A 14 0.74 -27.22 -32.27
N GLN A 15 0.80 -26.78 -33.52
CA GLN A 15 0.97 -27.67 -34.68
C GLN A 15 2.33 -28.36 -34.69
N LEU A 16 3.38 -27.71 -34.23
CA LEU A 16 4.71 -28.32 -34.12
C LEU A 16 4.70 -29.42 -33.05
N ILE A 17 4.10 -29.18 -31.88
CA ILE A 17 3.95 -30.18 -30.81
C ILE A 17 3.11 -31.37 -31.29
N ALA A 18 2.05 -31.14 -32.06
CA ALA A 18 1.21 -32.21 -32.62
C ALA A 18 1.93 -33.13 -33.61
N LYS A 19 3.03 -32.71 -34.20
CA LYS A 19 3.88 -33.55 -35.05
C LYS A 19 4.76 -34.55 -34.29
N HIS A 20 4.83 -34.42 -32.96
CA HIS A 20 5.63 -35.26 -32.08
C HIS A 20 4.74 -36.06 -31.11
N PRO A 21 4.16 -37.20 -31.51
CA PRO A 21 3.25 -37.98 -30.69
C PRO A 21 3.92 -38.56 -29.42
N GLU A 22 5.25 -38.71 -29.40
CA GLU A 22 6.05 -39.16 -28.24
C GLU A 22 6.42 -38.01 -27.27
N GLY A 23 5.88 -36.83 -27.49
CA GLY A 23 6.17 -35.66 -26.72
C GLY A 23 7.51 -35.02 -27.08
N VAL A 24 7.57 -33.70 -26.98
CA VAL A 24 8.74 -32.88 -27.31
C VAL A 24 9.15 -32.04 -26.11
N ASP A 25 10.44 -31.92 -25.85
CA ASP A 25 11.01 -31.07 -24.82
C ASP A 25 11.18 -29.62 -25.30
N SER A 26 11.38 -28.70 -24.35
CA SER A 26 11.53 -27.25 -24.65
C SER A 26 12.78 -26.92 -25.43
N GLU A 27 13.83 -27.74 -25.36
CA GLU A 27 15.12 -27.53 -26.05
C GLU A 27 14.96 -27.87 -27.52
N SER A 28 14.33 -29.00 -27.84
CA SER A 28 13.99 -29.42 -29.21
C SER A 28 13.01 -28.42 -29.88
N LEU A 29 12.07 -27.88 -29.15
CA LEU A 29 11.17 -26.82 -29.64
C LEU A 29 11.94 -25.53 -29.95
N LEU A 30 12.93 -25.18 -29.13
CA LEU A 30 13.75 -23.99 -29.36
C LEU A 30 14.60 -24.11 -30.62
N LEU A 31 15.17 -25.28 -30.84
CA LEU A 31 15.94 -25.60 -32.04
C LEU A 31 15.09 -25.55 -33.32
N ALA A 32 13.84 -26.02 -33.24
CA ALA A 32 12.93 -26.00 -34.40
C ALA A 32 12.52 -24.58 -34.85
N PHE A 33 12.72 -23.56 -33.99
CA PHE A 33 12.48 -22.15 -34.33
C PHE A 33 13.75 -21.39 -34.79
N GLU A 34 14.87 -22.10 -35.09
CA GLU A 34 16.12 -21.55 -35.66
C GLU A 34 16.62 -20.27 -34.98
N GLY A 35 16.52 -20.18 -33.65
CA GLY A 35 16.95 -19.02 -32.88
C GLY A 35 16.01 -17.79 -32.94
N ALA A 36 14.86 -17.89 -33.63
CA ALA A 36 13.90 -16.81 -33.75
C ALA A 36 13.07 -16.57 -32.46
N LEU A 37 13.24 -17.45 -31.44
CA LEU A 37 12.52 -17.38 -30.15
C LEU A 37 13.49 -17.45 -28.98
N GLN A 38 13.35 -16.52 -28.02
CA GLN A 38 14.06 -16.62 -26.74
C GLN A 38 13.35 -17.65 -25.83
N LEU A 39 14.12 -18.37 -25.02
CA LEU A 39 13.61 -19.41 -24.09
C LEU A 39 12.43 -18.94 -23.23
N ARG A 40 12.51 -17.74 -22.63
CA ARG A 40 11.44 -17.15 -21.83
C ARG A 40 10.14 -16.94 -22.63
N THR A 41 10.25 -16.57 -23.90
CA THR A 41 9.09 -16.37 -24.78
C THR A 41 8.45 -17.71 -25.15
N LEU A 42 9.26 -18.75 -25.38
CA LEU A 42 8.79 -20.11 -25.62
C LEU A 42 8.06 -20.65 -24.39
N GLN A 43 8.64 -20.56 -23.20
CA GLN A 43 8.04 -21.00 -21.94
C GLN A 43 6.69 -20.33 -21.67
N ARG A 44 6.60 -19.00 -21.85
CA ARG A 44 5.31 -18.28 -21.71
C ARG A 44 4.25 -18.77 -22.68
N ARG A 45 4.61 -19.07 -23.94
CA ARG A 45 3.67 -19.59 -24.95
C ARG A 45 3.26 -21.01 -24.67
N LEU A 46 4.16 -21.86 -24.17
CA LEU A 46 3.86 -23.20 -23.74
C LEU A 46 2.89 -23.20 -22.55
N ALA A 47 3.14 -22.36 -21.55
CA ALA A 47 2.21 -22.17 -20.43
C ALA A 47 0.82 -21.74 -20.90
N GLN A 48 0.75 -20.81 -21.87
CA GLN A 48 -0.53 -20.36 -22.46
C GLN A 48 -1.26 -21.49 -23.20
N LEU A 49 -0.55 -22.34 -23.95
CA LEU A 49 -1.14 -23.50 -24.64
C LEU A 49 -1.61 -24.57 -23.66
N VAL A 50 -0.92 -24.76 -22.53
CA VAL A 50 -1.33 -25.66 -21.44
C VAL A 50 -2.60 -25.11 -20.76
N GLN A 51 -2.63 -23.83 -20.44
CA GLN A 51 -3.81 -23.17 -19.87
C GLN A 51 -5.01 -23.24 -20.81
N GLN A 52 -4.80 -23.15 -22.13
CA GLN A 52 -5.84 -23.34 -23.15
C GLN A 52 -6.22 -24.79 -23.37
N ARG A 53 -5.65 -25.76 -22.63
CA ARG A 53 -5.87 -27.23 -22.77
C ARG A 53 -5.57 -27.74 -24.17
N ARG A 54 -4.74 -27.05 -24.93
CA ARG A 54 -4.31 -27.45 -26.28
C ARG A 54 -3.06 -28.33 -26.26
N VAL A 55 -2.32 -28.30 -25.16
CA VAL A 55 -1.11 -29.06 -24.90
C VAL A 55 -1.15 -29.60 -23.48
N ARG A 56 -0.78 -30.87 -23.28
CA ARG A 56 -0.59 -31.48 -21.96
C ARG A 56 0.88 -31.60 -21.65
N VAL A 57 1.23 -31.62 -20.38
CA VAL A 57 2.62 -31.71 -19.89
C VAL A 57 2.77 -32.98 -19.08
N GLU A 58 3.83 -33.74 -19.32
CA GLU A 58 4.20 -34.91 -18.55
C GLU A 58 5.69 -34.82 -18.11
N GLY A 59 6.00 -35.35 -16.92
CA GLY A 59 7.35 -35.35 -16.35
C GLY A 59 7.59 -34.21 -15.36
N GLN A 60 8.75 -34.25 -14.67
CA GLN A 60 9.20 -33.25 -13.70
C GLN A 60 10.63 -32.78 -13.98
N ALA A 61 10.91 -31.53 -13.66
CA ALA A 61 12.21 -30.88 -13.80
C ALA A 61 12.81 -31.00 -15.22
N ARG A 62 13.92 -31.69 -15.42
CA ARG A 62 14.60 -31.82 -16.73
C ARG A 62 13.95 -32.84 -17.69
N ALA A 63 12.99 -33.63 -17.21
CA ALA A 63 12.28 -34.63 -18.00
C ALA A 63 10.89 -34.18 -18.47
N VAL A 64 10.60 -32.87 -18.49
CA VAL A 64 9.30 -32.33 -18.93
C VAL A 64 9.15 -32.45 -20.44
N ARG A 65 8.04 -33.08 -20.89
CA ARG A 65 7.66 -33.19 -22.30
C ARG A 65 6.26 -32.63 -22.53
N TYR A 66 6.08 -32.03 -23.69
CA TYR A 66 4.82 -31.43 -24.14
C TYR A 66 4.19 -32.29 -25.20
N PHE A 67 2.88 -32.59 -25.05
CA PHE A 67 2.08 -33.42 -25.96
C PHE A 67 0.89 -32.62 -26.45
N ALA A 68 0.43 -32.90 -27.66
CA ALA A 68 -0.86 -32.38 -28.12
C ALA A 68 -2.00 -32.97 -27.26
N ALA A 69 -3.00 -32.18 -26.92
CA ALA A 69 -4.18 -32.69 -26.26
C ALA A 69 -5.05 -33.46 -27.27
N ASP A 70 -5.39 -34.72 -26.97
CA ASP A 70 -6.18 -35.56 -27.83
C ASP A 70 -7.62 -35.00 -27.99
N SER A 71 -7.98 -34.65 -29.20
CA SER A 71 -9.34 -34.26 -29.58
C SER A 71 -10.18 -35.51 -29.95
N GLY A 72 -10.45 -36.35 -28.96
CA GLY A 72 -11.39 -37.43 -29.23
C GLY A 72 -11.31 -38.62 -28.30
N ALA A 73 -11.91 -38.56 -27.14
CA ALA A 73 -12.60 -39.67 -26.44
C ALA A 73 -12.89 -39.32 -24.97
N ALA A 74 -13.85 -38.48 -24.68
CA ALA A 74 -14.57 -38.43 -23.38
C ALA A 74 -15.82 -37.54 -23.49
N LEU A 75 -16.70 -37.88 -24.36
CA LEU A 75 -18.06 -37.38 -24.34
C LEU A 75 -18.96 -38.53 -23.93
N LEU A 76 -19.41 -38.53 -22.67
CA LEU A 76 -20.77 -38.96 -22.26
C LEU A 76 -21.00 -39.38 -20.79
N VAL A 77 -20.09 -39.09 -19.84
CA VAL A 77 -20.41 -39.45 -18.43
C VAL A 77 -20.42 -38.25 -17.46
N ASP A 78 -19.87 -37.10 -17.81
CA ASP A 78 -19.72 -35.98 -16.84
C ASP A 78 -20.36 -34.64 -17.25
N ALA A 79 -21.27 -34.63 -18.19
CA ALA A 79 -21.91 -33.39 -18.66
C ALA A 79 -22.70 -32.63 -17.58
N VAL A 80 -23.16 -33.28 -16.51
CA VAL A 80 -23.90 -32.64 -15.41
C VAL A 80 -22.94 -32.21 -14.28
N ALA A 81 -21.95 -33.01 -13.94
CA ALA A 81 -20.97 -32.67 -12.94
C ALA A 81 -20.01 -31.56 -13.44
N VAL A 82 -19.62 -31.58 -14.72
CA VAL A 82 -18.83 -30.54 -15.37
C VAL A 82 -19.62 -29.25 -15.56
N ALA A 83 -20.94 -29.31 -15.80
CA ALA A 83 -21.78 -28.12 -15.89
C ALA A 83 -21.99 -27.43 -14.53
N VAL A 84 -22.06 -28.19 -13.42
CA VAL A 84 -22.14 -27.63 -12.05
C VAL A 84 -20.80 -27.14 -11.59
N ALA A 85 -19.69 -27.83 -11.86
CA ALA A 85 -18.34 -27.37 -11.56
C ALA A 85 -17.94 -26.16 -12.43
N ALA A 86 -18.28 -26.17 -13.73
CA ALA A 86 -18.06 -25.03 -14.61
C ALA A 86 -18.95 -23.81 -14.26
N ALA A 87 -20.17 -24.02 -13.75
CA ALA A 87 -20.99 -22.93 -13.23
C ALA A 87 -20.48 -22.39 -11.90
N GLN A 88 -19.88 -23.22 -11.05
CA GLN A 88 -19.20 -22.78 -9.82
C GLN A 88 -17.84 -22.13 -10.11
N GLU A 89 -17.01 -22.68 -11.02
CA GLU A 89 -15.77 -22.02 -11.48
C GLU A 89 -16.06 -20.72 -12.25
N VAL A 90 -17.14 -20.63 -13.03
CA VAL A 90 -17.53 -19.38 -13.70
C VAL A 90 -18.11 -18.37 -12.70
N GLN A 91 -18.75 -18.81 -11.60
CA GLN A 91 -19.11 -17.91 -10.50
C GLN A 91 -17.90 -17.51 -9.65
N GLU A 92 -16.97 -18.43 -9.32
CA GLU A 92 -15.72 -18.08 -8.63
C GLU A 92 -14.76 -17.26 -9.51
N VAL A 93 -14.70 -17.50 -10.83
CA VAL A 93 -13.90 -16.67 -11.77
C VAL A 93 -14.60 -15.33 -12.10
N GLN A 94 -15.93 -15.22 -11.93
CA GLN A 94 -16.62 -13.93 -11.98
C GLN A 94 -16.58 -13.16 -10.66
N GLU A 95 -16.33 -13.83 -9.51
CA GLU A 95 -16.08 -13.16 -8.21
C GLU A 95 -14.61 -12.78 -8.02
N VAL A 96 -13.67 -13.31 -8.81
CA VAL A 96 -12.26 -12.91 -8.90
C VAL A 96 -11.95 -12.18 -10.22
N GLN A 97 -12.91 -11.57 -10.87
CA GLN A 97 -12.62 -10.30 -11.50
C GLN A 97 -12.46 -9.34 -10.31
N GLU A 98 -11.20 -9.13 -9.90
CA GLU A 98 -10.82 -7.91 -9.19
C GLU A 98 -11.62 -6.80 -9.88
N VAL A 99 -12.58 -6.24 -9.17
CA VAL A 99 -13.24 -5.01 -9.57
C VAL A 99 -12.08 -4.04 -9.66
N GLU A 100 -11.60 -3.80 -10.88
CA GLU A 100 -10.49 -2.89 -11.14
C GLU A 100 -10.90 -1.61 -10.43
N ALA A 101 -10.21 -1.25 -9.33
CA ALA A 101 -10.66 -0.19 -8.46
C ALA A 101 -10.78 1.07 -9.32
N TYR A 102 -12.03 1.52 -9.51
CA TYR A 102 -12.34 2.61 -10.42
C TYR A 102 -11.95 3.93 -9.77
N VAL A 103 -10.95 4.60 -10.30
CA VAL A 103 -10.61 5.98 -9.92
C VAL A 103 -11.53 6.91 -10.69
N PRO A 104 -12.40 7.69 -10.02
CA PRO A 104 -13.21 8.70 -10.68
C PRO A 104 -12.32 9.75 -11.33
N LEU A 105 -12.50 10.01 -12.62
CA LEU A 105 -11.70 10.96 -13.35
C LEU A 105 -12.52 12.22 -13.68
N SER A 106 -11.88 13.38 -13.57
CA SER A 106 -12.35 14.62 -14.18
C SER A 106 -12.33 14.51 -15.71
N ALA A 107 -13.05 15.39 -16.41
CA ALA A 107 -13.02 15.43 -17.87
C ALA A 107 -11.59 15.64 -18.39
N GLU A 108 -10.86 16.54 -17.75
CA GLU A 108 -9.46 16.85 -18.06
C GLU A 108 -8.54 15.64 -17.77
N GLY A 109 -8.78 14.90 -16.66
CA GLY A 109 -8.06 13.68 -16.34
C GLY A 109 -8.29 12.58 -17.38
N ALA A 110 -9.53 12.44 -17.86
CA ALA A 110 -9.87 11.49 -18.92
C ALA A 110 -9.17 11.82 -20.25
N ASP A 111 -9.06 13.11 -20.61
CA ASP A 111 -8.32 13.55 -21.80
C ASP A 111 -6.83 13.21 -21.72
N ILE A 112 -6.21 13.45 -20.55
CA ILE A 112 -4.81 13.06 -20.31
C ILE A 112 -4.65 11.55 -20.47
N LYS A 113 -5.53 10.75 -19.83
CA LYS A 113 -5.52 9.29 -19.95
C LYS A 113 -5.62 8.82 -21.39
N ALA A 114 -6.48 9.44 -22.20
CA ALA A 114 -6.60 9.11 -23.62
C ALA A 114 -5.31 9.39 -24.40
N TYR A 115 -4.62 10.51 -24.12
CA TYR A 115 -3.36 10.86 -24.75
C TYR A 115 -2.24 9.89 -24.35
N VAL A 116 -2.03 9.63 -23.05
CA VAL A 116 -0.90 8.85 -22.57
C VAL A 116 -1.00 7.36 -22.95
N ARG A 117 -2.19 6.87 -23.23
CA ARG A 117 -2.44 5.51 -23.72
C ARG A 117 -2.22 5.34 -25.23
N GLN A 118 -1.95 6.42 -25.95
CA GLN A 118 -1.52 6.31 -27.34
C GLN A 118 -0.19 5.58 -27.45
N PRO A 119 0.07 4.87 -28.56
CA PRO A 119 1.37 4.25 -28.80
C PRO A 119 2.51 5.26 -28.70
N ARG A 120 3.63 4.87 -28.05
CA ARG A 120 4.78 5.75 -27.79
C ARG A 120 5.26 6.54 -29.02
N HIS A 121 5.23 5.94 -30.20
CA HIS A 121 5.68 6.57 -31.44
C HIS A 121 4.74 7.66 -31.98
N LEU A 122 3.52 7.75 -31.46
CA LEU A 122 2.56 8.83 -31.79
C LEU A 122 2.65 9.99 -30.79
N ARG A 123 3.33 9.82 -29.67
CA ARG A 123 3.51 10.86 -28.66
C ARG A 123 4.76 11.68 -28.95
N ARG A 124 4.68 12.99 -28.71
CA ARG A 124 5.76 13.92 -29.03
C ARG A 124 6.87 13.87 -27.96
N PRO A 125 8.15 13.63 -28.33
CA PRO A 125 9.26 13.74 -27.39
C PRO A 125 9.35 15.14 -26.78
N VAL A 126 9.56 15.17 -25.45
CA VAL A 126 9.66 16.40 -24.66
C VAL A 126 10.79 16.29 -23.65
N GLY A 127 11.44 17.42 -23.33
CA GLY A 127 12.43 17.53 -22.27
C GLY A 127 11.89 18.23 -21.03
N TYR A 128 12.74 18.35 -20.02
CA TYR A 128 12.43 19.12 -18.82
C TYR A 128 12.16 20.59 -19.17
N ARG A 129 11.03 21.10 -18.69
CA ARG A 129 10.62 22.49 -18.90
C ARG A 129 10.76 23.28 -17.61
N MET A 130 11.64 24.27 -17.62
CA MET A 130 11.88 25.12 -16.46
C MET A 130 10.66 25.96 -16.11
N GLU A 131 9.92 26.41 -17.14
CA GLU A 131 8.73 27.25 -17.00
C GLU A 131 7.66 26.57 -16.15
N PHE A 132 7.58 25.22 -16.18
CA PHE A 132 6.64 24.47 -15.36
C PHE A 132 6.91 24.63 -13.86
N LEU A 133 8.18 24.74 -13.46
CA LEU A 133 8.56 25.04 -12.09
C LEU A 133 8.44 26.52 -11.76
N GLU A 134 8.89 27.41 -12.67
CA GLU A 134 8.93 28.87 -12.46
C GLU A 134 7.55 29.50 -12.33
N GLN A 135 6.53 28.91 -12.96
CA GLN A 135 5.14 29.36 -12.84
C GLN A 135 4.53 29.10 -11.45
N TYR A 136 5.13 28.22 -10.67
CA TYR A 136 4.67 27.94 -9.32
C TYR A 136 5.34 28.89 -8.31
N GLN A 137 4.53 29.56 -7.51
CA GLN A 137 4.97 30.43 -6.43
C GLN A 137 4.40 29.91 -5.11
N PRO A 138 5.22 29.41 -4.17
CA PRO A 138 4.75 28.89 -2.90
C PRO A 138 3.78 29.84 -2.20
N ASN A 139 2.65 29.32 -1.71
CA ASN A 139 1.58 30.05 -1.03
C ASN A 139 0.82 31.12 -1.85
N HIS A 140 1.19 31.35 -3.09
CA HIS A 140 0.50 32.28 -4.02
C HIS A 140 -0.24 31.54 -5.15
N THR A 141 0.40 30.53 -5.72
CA THR A 141 -0.22 29.60 -6.67
C THR A 141 -0.53 28.29 -5.97
N ALA A 142 -1.50 27.53 -6.48
CA ALA A 142 -1.82 26.21 -5.95
C ALA A 142 -2.28 25.28 -7.07
N TYR A 143 -1.89 24.01 -6.99
CA TYR A 143 -2.34 22.92 -7.86
C TYR A 143 -3.69 22.35 -7.40
N LEU A 144 -3.95 22.40 -6.10
CA LEU A 144 -5.20 21.98 -5.49
C LEU A 144 -6.05 23.22 -5.14
N SER A 145 -7.32 23.23 -5.54
CA SER A 145 -8.22 24.35 -5.20
C SER A 145 -8.39 24.47 -3.68
N ALA A 146 -8.69 25.67 -3.19
CA ALA A 146 -8.89 25.92 -1.76
C ALA A 146 -9.99 25.00 -1.17
N ASN A 147 -11.12 24.86 -1.88
CA ASN A 147 -12.21 23.98 -1.45
C ASN A 147 -11.79 22.52 -1.35
N LEU A 148 -10.97 22.04 -2.31
CA LEU A 148 -10.46 20.67 -2.30
C LEU A 148 -9.52 20.45 -1.10
N ARG A 149 -8.61 21.38 -0.82
CA ARG A 149 -7.71 21.31 0.33
C ARG A 149 -8.47 21.28 1.66
N GLU A 150 -9.50 22.12 1.80
CA GLU A 150 -10.37 22.14 2.97
C GLU A 150 -11.14 20.81 3.13
N GLN A 151 -11.68 20.25 2.05
CA GLN A 151 -12.33 18.95 2.04
C GLN A 151 -11.36 17.84 2.49
N LEU A 152 -10.17 17.77 1.90
CA LEU A 152 -9.17 16.76 2.26
C LEU A 152 -8.69 16.92 3.70
N HIS A 153 -8.53 18.16 4.17
CA HIS A 153 -8.20 18.45 5.55
C HIS A 153 -9.26 17.94 6.51
N SER A 154 -10.53 18.20 6.24
CA SER A 154 -11.65 17.72 7.08
C SER A 154 -11.73 16.19 7.15
N LEU A 155 -11.43 15.50 6.03
CA LEU A 155 -11.40 14.04 5.97
C LEU A 155 -10.20 13.43 6.72
N GLY A 156 -9.05 14.09 6.65
CA GLY A 156 -7.82 13.60 7.25
C GLY A 156 -7.59 14.00 8.70
N CYS A 157 -8.43 14.88 9.24
CA CYS A 157 -8.31 15.31 10.62
C CYS A 157 -8.54 14.17 11.60
N SER A 158 -7.62 14.06 12.55
CA SER A 158 -7.73 13.17 13.69
C SER A 158 -8.27 13.93 14.91
N PRO A 159 -9.01 13.28 15.83
CA PRO A 159 -9.29 13.82 17.16
C PRO A 159 -8.01 14.22 17.93
N ALA A 160 -6.86 13.74 17.50
CA ALA A 160 -5.53 13.98 18.09
C ALA A 160 -4.82 15.24 17.54
N GLN A 161 -5.51 16.16 16.86
CA GLN A 161 -4.89 17.35 16.23
C GLN A 161 -4.02 18.22 17.17
N GLN A 162 -4.35 18.23 18.47
CA GLN A 162 -3.60 18.99 19.49
C GLN A 162 -2.45 18.20 20.11
N THR A 163 -2.18 17.00 19.64
CA THR A 163 -1.09 16.14 20.13
C THR A 163 0.22 16.45 19.41
N PRO A 164 1.39 16.04 19.96
CA PRO A 164 2.67 16.20 19.30
C PRO A 164 2.71 15.60 17.90
N ALA A 165 3.51 16.18 17.00
CA ALA A 165 3.67 15.73 15.63
C ALA A 165 3.93 14.20 15.54
N GLY A 166 3.34 13.55 14.56
CA GLY A 166 3.49 12.11 14.32
C GLY A 166 2.68 11.20 15.26
N THR A 167 1.88 11.73 16.18
CA THR A 167 1.10 10.90 17.10
C THR A 167 0.11 10.02 16.34
N PHE A 168 -0.64 10.58 15.40
CA PHE A 168 -1.57 9.79 14.59
C PHE A 168 -0.87 8.66 13.83
N ALA A 169 0.22 8.98 13.14
CA ALA A 169 0.98 7.99 12.40
C ALA A 169 1.56 6.88 13.30
N ARG A 170 2.00 7.23 14.53
CA ARG A 170 2.45 6.24 15.52
C ARG A 170 1.32 5.33 16.00
N ASP A 171 0.13 5.87 16.22
CA ASP A 171 -1.04 5.10 16.67
C ASP A 171 -1.45 4.01 15.68
N ILE A 172 -1.27 4.27 14.39
CA ILE A 172 -1.61 3.33 13.31
C ILE A 172 -0.38 2.66 12.69
N LEU A 173 0.83 2.82 13.27
CA LEU A 173 2.10 2.47 12.63
C LEU A 173 2.14 1.04 12.11
N SER A 174 1.73 0.05 12.90
CA SER A 174 1.75 -1.36 12.49
C SER A 174 0.97 -1.58 11.18
N ARG A 175 -0.17 -0.94 11.05
CA ARG A 175 -0.98 -1.02 9.85
C ARG A 175 -0.40 -0.21 8.69
N LEU A 176 0.09 1.00 8.98
CA LEU A 176 0.72 1.86 7.98
C LEU A 176 1.95 1.21 7.35
N LEU A 177 2.77 0.53 8.15
CA LEU A 177 3.93 -0.22 7.68
C LEU A 177 3.54 -1.27 6.64
N ILE A 178 2.48 -2.03 6.89
CA ILE A 178 2.00 -3.07 5.98
C ILE A 178 1.41 -2.41 4.72
N ASP A 179 0.46 -1.51 4.89
CA ASP A 179 -0.35 -0.96 3.81
C ASP A 179 0.48 -0.12 2.84
N LEU A 180 1.30 0.81 3.35
CA LEU A 180 2.11 1.69 2.51
C LEU A 180 3.29 0.94 1.87
N SER A 181 3.94 0.01 2.60
CA SER A 181 5.02 -0.81 2.01
C SER A 181 4.49 -1.70 0.90
N TRP A 182 3.35 -2.34 1.11
CA TRP A 182 2.71 -3.18 0.10
C TRP A 182 2.25 -2.37 -1.12
N ALA A 183 1.40 -1.36 -0.90
CA ALA A 183 0.80 -0.60 -2.00
C ALA A 183 1.84 0.17 -2.82
N SER A 184 2.80 0.85 -2.17
CA SER A 184 3.87 1.57 -2.87
C SER A 184 4.80 0.63 -3.64
N SER A 185 5.05 -0.59 -3.14
CA SER A 185 5.84 -1.60 -3.87
C SER A 185 5.05 -2.18 -5.05
N GLN A 186 3.75 -2.43 -4.88
CA GLN A 186 2.88 -2.95 -5.94
C GLN A 186 2.81 -1.97 -7.12
N LEU A 187 2.78 -0.66 -6.87
CA LEU A 187 2.86 0.36 -7.92
C LEU A 187 4.16 0.31 -8.75
N GLU A 188 5.20 -0.34 -8.27
CA GLU A 188 6.45 -0.62 -9.01
C GLU A 188 6.51 -2.04 -9.58
N GLY A 189 5.43 -2.81 -9.49
CA GLY A 189 5.33 -4.15 -10.05
C GLY A 189 5.73 -5.29 -9.09
N ASN A 190 5.88 -5.01 -7.79
CA ASN A 190 6.09 -6.03 -6.77
C ASN A 190 4.85 -6.94 -6.68
N THR A 191 5.07 -8.24 -6.57
CA THR A 191 4.02 -9.26 -6.63
C THR A 191 3.63 -9.84 -5.27
N TYR A 192 4.17 -9.31 -4.16
CA TYR A 192 3.76 -9.70 -2.82
C TYR A 192 2.27 -9.40 -2.61
N SER A 193 1.57 -10.33 -1.96
CA SER A 193 0.23 -10.04 -1.45
C SER A 193 0.34 -9.18 -0.18
N ARG A 194 -0.76 -8.50 0.19
CA ARG A 194 -0.82 -7.75 1.44
C ARG A 194 -0.61 -8.65 2.67
N LEU A 195 -1.10 -9.89 2.62
CA LEU A 195 -0.90 -10.88 3.70
C LEU A 195 0.56 -11.32 3.81
N ASP A 196 1.24 -11.58 2.69
CA ASP A 196 2.65 -11.95 2.71
C ASP A 196 3.53 -10.79 3.17
N THR A 197 3.16 -9.56 2.79
CA THR A 197 3.81 -8.33 3.30
C THR A 197 3.66 -8.21 4.82
N ALA A 198 2.46 -8.47 5.36
CA ALA A 198 2.24 -8.48 6.80
C ALA A 198 3.13 -9.52 7.50
N ARG A 199 3.18 -10.76 6.99
CA ARG A 199 4.04 -11.82 7.54
C ARG A 199 5.52 -11.47 7.49
N LEU A 200 5.95 -10.83 6.41
CA LEU A 200 7.34 -10.37 6.27
C LEU A 200 7.66 -9.27 7.28
N ILE A 201 6.79 -8.28 7.44
CA ILE A 201 7.03 -7.13 8.33
C ILE A 201 6.96 -7.51 9.80
N GLU A 202 5.98 -8.35 10.20
CA GLU A 202 5.71 -8.71 11.59
C GLU A 202 6.59 -9.86 12.09
N PHE A 203 6.84 -10.86 11.24
CA PHE A 203 7.49 -12.12 11.64
C PHE A 203 8.81 -12.40 10.91
N GLY A 204 9.21 -11.54 9.95
CA GLY A 204 10.41 -11.76 9.13
C GLY A 204 10.27 -12.94 8.15
N GLN A 205 9.05 -13.40 7.87
CA GLN A 205 8.79 -14.56 7.01
C GLN A 205 8.77 -14.14 5.54
N VAL A 206 9.76 -14.58 4.80
CA VAL A 206 9.82 -14.38 3.33
C VAL A 206 8.80 -15.29 2.67
N ALA A 207 8.02 -14.76 1.72
CA ALA A 207 7.04 -15.53 0.98
C ALA A 207 7.71 -16.47 -0.02
N GLU A 208 7.20 -17.70 -0.12
CA GLU A 208 7.71 -18.72 -1.02
C GLU A 208 7.56 -18.30 -2.50
N GLY A 209 8.59 -18.52 -3.30
CA GLY A 209 8.59 -18.22 -4.74
C GLY A 209 8.74 -16.72 -5.09
N LYS A 210 9.01 -15.84 -4.11
CA LYS A 210 9.24 -14.41 -4.35
C LYS A 210 10.71 -14.09 -4.57
N ASP A 211 10.96 -13.07 -5.39
CA ASP A 211 12.33 -12.58 -5.66
C ASP A 211 12.88 -11.87 -4.41
N ALA A 212 14.18 -12.02 -4.19
CA ALA A 212 14.90 -11.32 -3.13
C ALA A 212 14.81 -9.79 -3.27
N LEU A 213 14.79 -9.26 -4.49
CA LEU A 213 14.63 -7.81 -4.75
C LEU A 213 13.23 -7.31 -4.36
N GLU A 214 12.18 -8.11 -4.58
CA GLU A 214 10.83 -7.78 -4.14
C GLU A 214 10.73 -7.73 -2.62
N THR A 215 11.36 -8.70 -1.93
CA THR A 215 11.45 -8.75 -0.46
C THR A 215 12.20 -7.54 0.08
N GLN A 216 13.37 -7.23 -0.50
CA GLN A 216 14.19 -6.08 -0.11
C GLN A 216 13.42 -4.77 -0.30
N MET A 217 12.67 -4.62 -1.38
CA MET A 217 11.86 -3.43 -1.63
C MET A 217 10.84 -3.16 -0.50
N ILE A 218 10.16 -4.19 0.01
CA ILE A 218 9.21 -4.06 1.12
C ILE A 218 9.93 -3.67 2.42
N LEU A 219 11.07 -4.31 2.73
CA LEU A 219 11.84 -4.00 3.94
C LEU A 219 12.40 -2.59 3.89
N ASN A 220 12.82 -2.11 2.74
CA ASN A 220 13.26 -0.73 2.54
C ASN A 220 12.13 0.29 2.79
N HIS A 221 10.92 0.00 2.31
CA HIS A 221 9.75 0.85 2.61
C HIS A 221 9.47 0.88 4.11
N LYS A 222 9.50 -0.28 4.79
CA LYS A 222 9.34 -0.35 6.25
C LYS A 222 10.30 0.59 6.95
N GLN A 223 11.60 0.52 6.66
CA GLN A 223 12.62 1.37 7.28
C GLN A 223 12.39 2.86 6.99
N ALA A 224 12.03 3.21 5.76
CA ALA A 224 11.76 4.59 5.37
C ALA A 224 10.51 5.16 6.08
N ILE A 225 9.46 4.36 6.26
CA ILE A 225 8.25 4.76 7.01
C ILE A 225 8.60 4.94 8.51
N GLU A 226 9.33 3.99 9.09
CA GLU A 226 9.79 4.09 10.49
C GLU A 226 10.62 5.34 10.73
N PHE A 227 11.52 5.69 9.80
CA PHE A 227 12.30 6.93 9.86
C PHE A 227 11.40 8.17 9.92
N LEU A 228 10.37 8.27 9.07
CA LEU A 228 9.45 9.41 9.07
C LEU A 228 8.61 9.50 10.34
N VAL A 229 8.17 8.37 10.90
CA VAL A 229 7.21 8.34 12.02
C VAL A 229 7.91 8.50 13.38
N HIS A 230 9.14 7.97 13.54
CA HIS A 230 9.84 8.01 14.82
C HIS A 230 10.54 9.34 15.10
N ALA A 231 10.89 10.11 14.07
CA ALA A 231 11.59 11.37 14.20
C ALA A 231 10.93 12.50 13.38
N PRO A 232 9.64 12.81 13.59
CA PRO A 232 8.90 13.76 12.75
C PRO A 232 9.42 15.20 12.87
N GLU A 233 10.13 15.53 13.95
CA GLU A 233 10.75 16.83 14.15
C GLU A 233 11.98 17.02 13.23
N ILE A 234 12.69 15.92 12.94
CA ILE A 234 13.89 15.91 12.08
C ILE A 234 13.49 15.68 10.62
N ALA A 235 12.52 14.80 10.39
CA ALA A 235 12.02 14.45 9.05
C ALA A 235 11.18 15.59 8.46
N THR A 236 11.81 16.74 8.22
CA THR A 236 11.21 17.90 7.53
C THR A 236 11.43 17.79 6.03
N VAL A 237 10.73 18.62 5.23
CA VAL A 237 11.01 18.73 3.80
C VAL A 237 12.34 19.46 3.63
N SER A 238 13.39 18.71 3.39
CA SER A 238 14.77 19.22 3.23
C SER A 238 15.55 18.33 2.26
N PRO A 239 16.60 18.83 1.61
CA PRO A 239 17.47 18.01 0.76
C PRO A 239 17.99 16.76 1.48
N ASP A 240 18.41 16.90 2.75
CA ASP A 240 18.94 15.80 3.55
C ASP A 240 17.87 14.71 3.80
N THR A 241 16.65 15.10 4.12
CA THR A 241 15.54 14.15 4.31
C THR A 241 15.20 13.42 3.02
N ILE A 242 15.12 14.11 1.89
CA ILE A 242 14.82 13.50 0.59
C ILE A 242 15.92 12.52 0.16
N VAL A 243 17.19 12.89 0.38
CA VAL A 243 18.36 12.03 0.12
C VAL A 243 18.38 10.83 1.07
N ALA A 244 18.04 11.01 2.36
CA ALA A 244 17.92 9.91 3.32
C ALA A 244 16.80 8.93 2.94
N LEU A 245 15.63 9.42 2.52
CA LEU A 245 14.56 8.58 1.99
C LEU A 245 15.02 7.77 0.78
N HIS A 246 15.75 8.40 -0.14
CA HIS A 246 16.32 7.67 -1.27
C HIS A 246 17.30 6.60 -0.81
N ALA A 247 18.21 6.91 0.12
CA ALA A 247 19.17 5.92 0.65
C ALA A 247 18.47 4.69 1.24
N LEU A 248 17.45 4.91 2.08
CA LEU A 248 16.67 3.84 2.70
C LEU A 248 15.89 3.01 1.66
N LEU A 249 15.25 3.67 0.71
CA LEU A 249 14.41 3.00 -0.30
C LEU A 249 15.20 2.26 -1.37
N SER A 250 16.47 2.64 -1.60
CA SER A 250 17.32 2.09 -2.64
C SER A 250 18.35 1.06 -2.13
N ASP A 251 18.44 0.85 -0.83
CA ASP A 251 19.41 -0.07 -0.22
C ASP A 251 19.27 -1.48 -0.77
N GLY A 252 20.38 -2.06 -1.22
CA GLY A 252 20.41 -3.39 -1.84
C GLY A 252 19.67 -3.54 -3.18
N LEU A 253 19.09 -2.44 -3.73
CA LEU A 253 18.35 -2.45 -5.00
C LEU A 253 19.11 -1.79 -6.15
N MET A 254 20.18 -1.04 -5.85
CA MET A 254 20.97 -0.33 -6.85
C MET A 254 22.13 -1.20 -7.33
N PRO A 255 22.52 -1.11 -8.62
CA PRO A 255 23.67 -1.86 -9.17
C PRO A 255 24.98 -1.56 -8.45
N GLU A 256 25.17 -0.31 -8.03
CA GLU A 256 26.34 0.15 -7.28
C GLU A 256 25.85 0.75 -5.93
N PRO A 257 26.32 0.27 -4.78
CA PRO A 257 25.93 0.81 -3.46
C PRO A 257 26.19 2.33 -3.31
N ALA A 258 27.19 2.85 -4.01
CA ALA A 258 27.51 4.28 -4.01
C ALA A 258 26.43 5.17 -4.66
N MET A 259 25.44 4.59 -5.34
CA MET A 259 24.31 5.34 -5.91
C MET A 259 23.23 5.62 -4.86
N CYS A 260 23.17 4.82 -3.78
CA CYS A 260 22.21 5.03 -2.70
C CYS A 260 22.45 6.38 -2.00
N GLY A 261 21.39 7.17 -1.82
CA GLY A 261 21.47 8.45 -1.14
C GLY A 261 22.30 9.51 -1.90
N ARG A 262 22.36 9.47 -3.22
CA ARG A 262 23.10 10.42 -4.02
C ARG A 262 22.35 10.87 -5.27
N ILE A 263 22.41 12.17 -5.57
CA ILE A 263 21.90 12.72 -6.84
C ILE A 263 22.70 12.11 -7.99
N ARG A 264 22.01 11.69 -9.02
CA ARG A 264 22.60 11.00 -10.17
C ARG A 264 23.55 11.86 -10.98
N ARG A 265 24.54 11.20 -11.55
CA ARG A 265 25.52 11.80 -12.45
C ARG A 265 25.38 11.31 -13.89
N ARG A 266 24.46 10.39 -14.14
CA ARG A 266 24.18 9.83 -15.47
C ARG A 266 22.80 10.26 -15.93
N ALA A 267 22.61 10.33 -17.24
CA ALA A 267 21.29 10.49 -17.83
C ALA A 267 20.44 9.24 -17.55
N VAL A 268 19.14 9.43 -17.34
CA VAL A 268 18.18 8.34 -17.14
C VAL A 268 17.03 8.48 -18.14
N GLU A 269 16.41 7.37 -18.44
CA GLU A 269 15.20 7.31 -19.26
C GLU A 269 14.04 6.74 -18.43
N ILE A 270 12.83 7.18 -18.74
CA ILE A 270 11.61 6.68 -18.09
C ILE A 270 10.95 5.65 -19.00
N GLY A 271 10.85 4.42 -18.51
CA GLY A 271 10.17 3.34 -19.23
C GLY A 271 8.73 3.72 -19.58
N GLY A 272 8.35 3.52 -20.85
CA GLY A 272 6.99 3.84 -21.33
C GLY A 272 6.73 5.30 -21.65
N SER A 273 7.64 6.24 -21.34
CA SER A 273 7.52 7.67 -21.65
C SER A 273 8.42 8.12 -22.80
N VAL A 274 8.10 9.25 -23.39
CA VAL A 274 8.93 9.99 -24.37
C VAL A 274 9.57 11.23 -23.74
N TYR A 275 9.48 11.37 -22.43
CA TYR A 275 10.08 12.45 -21.67
C TYR A 275 11.57 12.21 -21.44
N LEU A 276 12.38 13.25 -21.60
CA LEU A 276 13.82 13.25 -21.37
C LEU A 276 14.15 14.14 -20.15
N PRO A 277 14.52 13.56 -19.00
CA PRO A 277 14.92 14.32 -17.82
C PRO A 277 16.20 15.15 -18.03
N VAL A 278 16.46 16.10 -17.12
CA VAL A 278 17.70 16.90 -17.10
C VAL A 278 18.92 15.98 -17.11
N ALA A 279 19.84 16.18 -18.08
CA ALA A 279 21.02 15.34 -18.25
C ALA A 279 22.26 15.87 -17.53
N LEU A 280 22.37 17.21 -17.35
CA LEU A 280 23.56 17.85 -16.77
C LEU A 280 23.55 17.76 -15.24
N PRO A 281 24.54 17.09 -14.59
CA PRO A 281 24.53 16.85 -13.14
C PRO A 281 24.50 18.14 -12.32
N GLN A 282 25.30 19.16 -12.68
CA GLN A 282 25.33 20.42 -11.94
C GLN A 282 23.97 21.14 -11.97
N ARG A 283 23.32 21.14 -13.13
CA ARG A 283 21.98 21.71 -13.26
C ARG A 283 20.94 20.91 -12.49
N LEU A 284 21.10 19.60 -12.44
CA LEU A 284 20.22 18.72 -11.67
C LEU A 284 20.35 18.97 -10.17
N GLU A 285 21.57 19.11 -9.64
CA GLU A 285 21.81 19.46 -8.22
C GLU A 285 21.19 20.82 -7.85
N GLU A 286 21.38 21.83 -8.72
CA GLU A 286 20.78 23.16 -8.53
C GLU A 286 19.24 23.08 -8.51
N LEU A 287 18.64 22.42 -9.49
CA LEU A 287 17.20 22.27 -9.59
C LEU A 287 16.61 21.45 -8.45
N PHE A 288 17.32 20.43 -7.97
CA PHE A 288 16.92 19.68 -6.81
C PHE A 288 16.85 20.56 -5.56
N GLY A 289 17.85 21.39 -5.34
CA GLY A 289 17.86 22.39 -4.25
C GLY A 289 16.66 23.34 -4.35
N ILE A 290 16.40 23.89 -5.56
CA ILE A 290 15.28 24.81 -5.80
C ILE A 290 13.93 24.10 -5.53
N VAL A 291 13.70 22.92 -6.09
CA VAL A 291 12.44 22.16 -5.92
C VAL A 291 12.18 21.87 -4.44
N VAL A 292 13.19 21.42 -3.71
CA VAL A 292 13.01 21.09 -2.28
C VAL A 292 12.82 22.34 -1.43
N SER A 293 13.52 23.43 -1.74
CA SER A 293 13.32 24.72 -1.06
C SER A 293 11.90 25.25 -1.27
N MET A 294 11.43 25.28 -2.51
CA MET A 294 10.06 25.69 -2.82
C MET A 294 9.04 24.81 -2.10
N ALA A 295 9.26 23.49 -2.09
CA ALA A 295 8.39 22.56 -1.36
C ALA A 295 8.36 22.88 0.14
N ALA A 296 9.50 23.19 0.75
CA ALA A 296 9.61 23.53 2.18
C ALA A 296 8.86 24.82 2.55
N GLU A 297 8.73 25.77 1.62
CA GLU A 297 8.01 27.04 1.82
C GLU A 297 6.49 26.89 1.77
N ILE A 298 5.96 25.80 1.18
CA ILE A 298 4.51 25.58 1.05
C ILE A 298 3.91 25.31 2.44
N ALA A 299 3.00 26.19 2.88
CA ALA A 299 2.40 26.12 4.20
C ALA A 299 1.26 25.06 4.30
N ASP A 300 0.49 24.89 3.22
CA ASP A 300 -0.62 23.93 3.20
C ASP A 300 -0.08 22.50 3.03
N PRO A 301 -0.40 21.55 3.94
CA PRO A 301 0.17 20.21 3.92
C PRO A 301 -0.26 19.37 2.70
N PHE A 302 -1.46 19.59 2.15
CA PHE A 302 -1.92 18.89 0.96
C PHE A 302 -1.23 19.38 -0.30
N GLU A 303 -1.12 20.69 -0.42
CA GLU A 303 -0.41 21.32 -1.52
C GLU A 303 1.08 20.95 -1.50
N GLN A 304 1.72 20.95 -0.31
CA GLN A 304 3.10 20.52 -0.12
C GLN A 304 3.32 19.06 -0.54
N ALA A 305 2.42 18.16 -0.10
CA ALA A 305 2.45 16.74 -0.46
C ALA A 305 2.29 16.54 -1.98
N PHE A 306 1.33 17.22 -2.58
CA PHE A 306 1.07 17.11 -4.01
C PHE A 306 2.20 17.69 -4.85
N PHE A 307 2.77 18.85 -4.45
CA PHE A 307 3.95 19.44 -5.09
C PHE A 307 5.14 18.46 -5.12
N LEU A 308 5.42 17.79 -4.00
CA LEU A 308 6.47 16.77 -3.93
C LEU A 308 6.21 15.57 -4.84
N MET A 309 4.95 15.13 -4.95
CA MET A 309 4.54 14.05 -5.85
C MET A 309 4.66 14.42 -7.33
N VAL A 310 4.57 15.70 -7.66
CA VAL A 310 4.73 16.22 -9.02
C VAL A 310 6.19 16.40 -9.37
N HIS A 311 6.90 17.23 -8.61
CA HIS A 311 8.19 17.76 -9.02
C HIS A 311 9.38 16.84 -8.75
N LEU A 312 9.37 16.01 -7.70
CA LEU A 312 10.46 15.06 -7.48
C LEU A 312 10.56 14.03 -8.62
N PRO A 313 9.48 13.32 -9.01
CA PRO A 313 9.58 12.40 -10.13
C PRO A 313 9.67 13.09 -11.49
N TYR A 314 9.19 14.33 -11.66
CA TYR A 314 9.41 15.08 -12.89
C TYR A 314 10.88 15.47 -13.08
N LEU A 315 11.57 15.86 -12.02
CA LEU A 315 13.00 16.18 -12.06
C LEU A 315 13.89 14.93 -12.23
N GLN A 316 13.47 13.77 -11.69
CA GLN A 316 14.28 12.55 -11.66
C GLN A 316 15.66 12.77 -11.04
N PRO A 317 15.77 13.22 -9.76
CA PRO A 317 17.06 13.53 -9.17
C PRO A 317 17.96 12.32 -8.93
N PHE A 318 17.42 11.11 -8.88
CA PHE A 318 18.13 9.86 -8.63
C PHE A 318 18.14 8.95 -9.85
N GLU A 319 19.06 7.97 -9.87
CA GLU A 319 19.17 7.03 -10.98
C GLU A 319 17.95 6.09 -11.09
N ASP A 320 17.33 5.77 -9.95
CA ASP A 320 16.05 5.05 -9.83
C ASP A 320 15.33 5.49 -8.54
N VAL A 321 14.23 4.85 -8.19
CA VAL A 321 13.48 5.02 -6.92
C VAL A 321 12.75 6.38 -6.81
N ASN A 322 12.81 7.26 -7.81
CA ASN A 322 12.26 8.61 -7.75
C ASN A 322 10.76 8.67 -7.39
N LYS A 323 9.94 7.77 -7.95
CA LYS A 323 8.50 7.69 -7.65
C LYS A 323 8.25 7.21 -6.21
N ARG A 324 9.03 6.23 -5.72
CA ARG A 324 8.94 5.73 -4.35
C ARG A 324 9.31 6.83 -3.34
N VAL A 325 10.40 7.57 -3.60
CA VAL A 325 10.80 8.72 -2.79
C VAL A 325 9.70 9.77 -2.74
N SER A 326 9.09 10.12 -3.87
CA SER A 326 8.04 11.16 -3.91
C SER A 326 6.80 10.74 -3.11
N ARG A 327 6.39 9.46 -3.16
CA ARG A 327 5.26 8.95 -2.37
C ARG A 327 5.54 8.96 -0.87
N LEU A 328 6.76 8.63 -0.45
CA LEU A 328 7.13 8.72 0.96
C LEU A 328 7.29 10.18 1.41
N ALA A 329 7.93 11.02 0.62
CA ALA A 329 8.09 12.44 0.89
C ALA A 329 6.74 13.18 1.04
N ALA A 330 5.73 12.80 0.26
CA ALA A 330 4.37 13.32 0.38
C ALA A 330 3.73 13.06 1.76
N ASN A 331 4.21 12.07 2.50
CA ASN A 331 3.74 11.79 3.87
C ASN A 331 4.40 12.68 4.93
N ILE A 332 5.48 13.37 4.64
CA ILE A 332 6.14 14.28 5.60
C ILE A 332 5.16 15.31 6.16
N PRO A 333 4.46 16.13 5.33
CA PRO A 333 3.52 17.11 5.86
C PRO A 333 2.36 16.46 6.63
N PHE A 334 1.81 15.35 6.19
CA PHE A 334 0.71 14.68 6.87
C PHE A 334 1.11 14.20 8.27
N ILE A 335 2.26 13.56 8.40
CA ILE A 335 2.80 13.10 9.69
C ILE A 335 3.05 14.28 10.63
N ARG A 336 3.63 15.35 10.13
CA ARG A 336 3.95 16.55 10.93
C ARG A 336 2.73 17.32 11.42
N HIS A 337 1.66 17.33 10.63
CA HIS A 337 0.40 18.01 10.98
C HIS A 337 -0.64 17.07 11.63
N ASN A 338 -0.26 15.85 12.01
CA ASN A 338 -1.17 14.83 12.54
C ASN A 338 -2.40 14.58 11.67
N LEU A 339 -2.20 14.63 10.36
CA LEU A 339 -3.20 14.25 9.36
C LEU A 339 -3.07 12.77 9.02
N CYS A 340 -4.13 12.21 8.44
CA CYS A 340 -4.13 10.85 7.94
C CYS A 340 -2.99 10.65 6.92
N PRO A 341 -2.10 9.66 7.10
CA PRO A 341 -1.08 9.36 6.11
C PRO A 341 -1.68 8.80 4.81
N LEU A 342 -1.02 9.09 3.69
CA LEU A 342 -1.39 8.59 2.36
C LEU A 342 -0.73 7.23 2.11
N SER A 343 -1.52 6.16 2.00
CA SER A 343 -1.03 4.79 1.86
C SER A 343 -1.03 4.23 0.45
N PHE A 344 -1.68 4.90 -0.50
CA PHE A 344 -1.88 4.42 -1.88
C PHE A 344 -2.61 3.08 -1.99
N ILE A 345 -3.28 2.64 -0.93
CA ILE A 345 -4.04 1.39 -0.94
C ILE A 345 -5.13 1.45 -2.02
N ASP A 346 -5.36 0.34 -2.70
CA ASP A 346 -6.29 0.18 -3.81
C ASP A 346 -6.02 1.05 -5.06
N VAL A 347 -4.90 1.80 -5.14
CA VAL A 347 -4.55 2.57 -6.34
C VAL A 347 -4.12 1.61 -7.46
N PRO A 348 -4.85 1.57 -8.59
CA PRO A 348 -4.44 0.73 -9.71
C PRO A 348 -3.10 1.19 -10.27
N GLN A 349 -2.16 0.26 -10.45
CA GLN A 349 -0.82 0.55 -10.97
C GLN A 349 -0.88 1.35 -12.28
N GLN A 350 -1.73 0.92 -13.21
CA GLN A 350 -1.84 1.59 -14.52
C GLN A 350 -2.38 3.01 -14.40
N ALA A 351 -3.31 3.28 -13.47
CA ALA A 351 -3.84 4.64 -13.24
C ALA A 351 -2.74 5.58 -12.73
N TYR A 352 -1.88 5.10 -11.81
CA TYR A 352 -0.75 5.87 -11.34
C TYR A 352 0.31 6.10 -12.43
N VAL A 353 0.61 5.10 -13.25
CA VAL A 353 1.54 5.22 -14.38
C VAL A 353 1.03 6.21 -15.41
N ASP A 354 -0.25 6.12 -15.80
CA ASP A 354 -0.89 7.05 -16.74
C ASP A 354 -0.82 8.51 -16.22
N ALA A 355 -1.10 8.69 -14.92
CA ALA A 355 -1.03 9.99 -14.27
C ALA A 355 0.39 10.58 -14.29
N MET A 356 1.39 9.76 -13.99
CA MET A 356 2.80 10.20 -14.03
C MET A 356 3.26 10.54 -15.46
N ILE A 357 2.84 9.77 -16.45
CA ILE A 357 3.16 10.10 -17.87
C ILE A 357 2.51 11.43 -18.26
N GLY A 358 1.29 11.73 -17.80
CA GLY A 358 0.63 13.03 -17.97
C GLY A 358 1.48 14.20 -17.43
N VAL A 359 2.05 14.04 -16.25
CA VAL A 359 3.00 15.02 -15.68
C VAL A 359 4.25 15.15 -16.54
N TYR A 360 4.87 14.02 -16.90
CA TYR A 360 6.13 14.00 -17.63
C TYR A 360 6.02 14.62 -19.04
N GLU A 361 4.99 14.26 -19.79
CA GLU A 361 4.91 14.61 -21.21
C GLU A 361 4.11 15.88 -21.49
N LEU A 362 3.11 16.17 -20.65
CA LEU A 362 2.19 17.27 -20.88
C LEU A 362 2.35 18.43 -19.89
N ASN A 363 3.02 18.22 -18.75
CA ASN A 363 3.00 19.08 -17.55
C ASN A 363 1.55 19.36 -17.09
N ARG A 364 0.66 18.39 -17.28
CA ARG A 364 -0.74 18.43 -16.85
C ARG A 364 -0.91 17.54 -15.61
N LEU A 365 -1.61 18.06 -14.62
CA LEU A 365 -1.67 17.52 -13.26
C LEU A 365 -3.01 16.90 -12.93
N GLU A 366 -4.04 17.11 -13.73
CA GLU A 366 -5.43 16.80 -13.42
C GLU A 366 -5.63 15.31 -13.17
N LEU A 367 -5.01 14.44 -13.98
CA LEU A 367 -5.09 13.00 -13.78
C LEU A 367 -4.36 12.56 -12.50
N LEU A 368 -3.18 13.14 -12.19
CA LEU A 368 -2.48 12.85 -10.94
C LEU A 368 -3.25 13.38 -9.72
N ARG A 369 -3.91 14.54 -9.85
CA ARG A 369 -4.79 15.09 -8.82
C ARG A 369 -5.96 14.16 -8.53
N ASP A 370 -6.62 13.63 -9.54
CA ASP A 370 -7.75 12.70 -9.39
C ASP A 370 -7.29 11.43 -8.65
N VAL A 371 -6.13 10.87 -9.03
CA VAL A 371 -5.52 9.71 -8.34
C VAL A 371 -5.15 10.04 -6.90
N PHE A 372 -4.55 11.21 -6.64
CA PHE A 372 -4.15 11.66 -5.30
C PHE A 372 -5.35 11.82 -4.36
N VAL A 373 -6.39 12.49 -4.83
CA VAL A 373 -7.63 12.71 -4.04
C VAL A 373 -8.26 11.37 -3.69
N TRP A 374 -8.46 10.51 -4.67
CA TRP A 374 -9.03 9.20 -4.46
C TRP A 374 -8.20 8.34 -3.50
N ALA A 375 -6.88 8.32 -3.67
CA ALA A 375 -5.96 7.59 -2.79
C ALA A 375 -6.01 8.10 -1.35
N TYR A 376 -6.12 9.42 -1.17
CA TYR A 376 -6.21 10.02 0.16
C TYR A 376 -7.55 9.70 0.85
N GLU A 377 -8.66 9.80 0.13
CA GLU A 377 -9.99 9.41 0.64
C GLU A 377 -10.02 7.94 1.08
N ARG A 378 -9.43 7.04 0.30
CA ARG A 378 -9.30 5.62 0.65
C ARG A 378 -8.44 5.41 1.90
N SER A 379 -7.32 6.12 2.00
CA SER A 379 -6.48 6.08 3.20
C SER A 379 -7.23 6.54 4.45
N CYS A 380 -7.98 7.63 4.36
CA CYS A 380 -8.81 8.14 5.46
C CYS A 380 -9.88 7.13 5.88
N GLN A 381 -10.59 6.51 4.93
CA GLN A 381 -11.57 5.47 5.22
C GLN A 381 -10.97 4.30 6.01
N GLN A 382 -9.74 3.91 5.70
CA GLN A 382 -9.04 2.83 6.38
C GLN A 382 -8.56 3.21 7.78
N TYR A 383 -7.95 4.39 7.94
CA TYR A 383 -7.21 4.72 9.17
C TYR A 383 -8.03 5.50 10.19
N VAL A 384 -8.96 6.36 9.77
CA VAL A 384 -9.85 7.07 10.71
C VAL A 384 -10.78 6.07 11.39
N ALA A 385 -11.30 5.06 10.67
CA ALA A 385 -12.09 4.00 11.27
C ALA A 385 -11.30 3.17 12.30
N VAL A 386 -10.01 2.90 12.04
CA VAL A 386 -9.12 2.20 12.99
C VAL A 386 -8.92 3.05 14.24
N GLN A 387 -8.64 4.34 14.08
CA GLN A 387 -8.41 5.24 15.22
C GLN A 387 -9.66 5.43 16.08
N GLN A 388 -10.84 5.51 15.49
CA GLN A 388 -12.11 5.59 16.23
C GLN A 388 -12.37 4.34 17.07
N ASN A 389 -11.81 3.19 16.70
CA ASN A 389 -11.90 1.95 17.46
C ASN A 389 -10.80 1.82 18.53
N LEU A 390 -9.76 2.67 18.50
CA LEU A 390 -8.76 2.76 19.56
C LEU A 390 -9.32 3.65 20.68
N VAL A 391 -10.08 3.04 21.59
CA VAL A 391 -10.49 3.74 22.82
C VAL A 391 -9.22 4.04 23.62
N PRO A 392 -8.85 5.32 23.83
CA PRO A 392 -7.69 5.64 24.64
C PRO A 392 -7.85 5.01 26.02
N PRO A 393 -6.79 4.43 26.60
CA PRO A 393 -6.87 3.88 27.94
C PRO A 393 -7.35 4.95 28.92
N ASP A 394 -8.40 4.65 29.68
CA ASP A 394 -8.89 5.55 30.70
C ASP A 394 -7.78 5.81 31.74
N ILE A 395 -7.30 7.05 31.80
CA ILE A 395 -6.19 7.48 32.68
C ILE A 395 -6.54 7.21 34.14
N LEU A 396 -7.80 7.41 34.55
CA LEU A 396 -8.26 7.11 35.91
C LEU A 396 -8.24 5.59 36.17
N ARG A 397 -8.65 4.80 35.18
CA ARG A 397 -8.54 3.33 35.26
C ARG A 397 -7.10 2.86 35.42
N LEU A 398 -6.13 3.47 34.73
CA LEU A 398 -4.71 3.16 34.89
C LEU A 398 -4.19 3.56 36.26
N ARG A 399 -4.49 4.79 36.70
CA ARG A 399 -4.08 5.36 37.99
C ARG A 399 -4.61 4.54 39.17
N TYR A 400 -5.88 4.16 39.14
CA TYR A 400 -6.58 3.46 40.21
C TYR A 400 -6.82 1.96 39.93
N ARG A 401 -6.01 1.34 39.06
CA ARG A 401 -6.18 -0.06 38.66
C ARG A 401 -6.29 -1.03 39.86
N GLN A 402 -5.48 -0.84 40.91
CA GLN A 402 -5.52 -1.67 42.11
C GLN A 402 -6.79 -1.43 42.92
N ALA A 403 -7.17 -0.15 43.14
CA ALA A 403 -8.39 0.20 43.84
C ALA A 403 -9.63 -0.34 43.12
N LEU A 404 -9.68 -0.24 41.80
CA LEU A 404 -10.76 -0.79 40.97
C LEU A 404 -10.91 -2.30 41.19
N GLY A 405 -9.81 -3.06 41.12
CA GLY A 405 -9.83 -4.50 41.36
C GLY A 405 -10.25 -4.88 42.76
N GLN A 406 -9.79 -4.14 43.77
CA GLN A 406 -10.13 -4.35 45.19
C GLN A 406 -11.64 -4.10 45.46
N VAL A 407 -12.16 -3.00 44.95
CA VAL A 407 -13.57 -2.64 45.15
C VAL A 407 -14.51 -3.61 44.45
N ILE A 408 -14.24 -3.97 43.20
CA ILE A 408 -15.04 -4.95 42.45
C ILE A 408 -14.98 -6.33 43.17
N GLY A 409 -13.77 -6.77 43.57
CA GLY A 409 -13.61 -8.00 44.31
C GLY A 409 -14.34 -8.01 45.65
N ALA A 410 -14.33 -6.92 46.42
CA ALA A 410 -15.02 -6.78 47.69
C ALA A 410 -16.54 -6.84 47.51
N ILE A 411 -17.10 -6.14 46.53
CA ILE A 411 -18.56 -6.13 46.25
C ILE A 411 -19.03 -7.53 45.85
N VAL A 412 -18.33 -8.19 44.96
CA VAL A 412 -18.68 -9.55 44.51
C VAL A 412 -18.62 -10.55 45.65
N ARG A 413 -17.54 -10.54 46.49
CA ARG A 413 -17.41 -11.47 47.61
C ARG A 413 -18.37 -11.22 48.78
N SER A 414 -18.78 -9.94 48.98
CA SER A 414 -19.74 -9.60 50.01
C SER A 414 -21.19 -9.84 49.63
N GLY A 415 -21.47 -10.08 48.34
CA GLY A 415 -22.85 -10.15 47.82
C GLY A 415 -23.61 -8.82 47.89
N ALA A 416 -22.92 -7.69 48.04
CA ALA A 416 -23.52 -6.39 48.16
C ALA A 416 -24.23 -6.00 46.84
N ALA A 417 -25.38 -5.32 46.99
CA ALA A 417 -26.11 -4.80 45.83
C ALA A 417 -25.27 -3.77 45.03
N ILE A 418 -25.41 -3.78 43.70
CA ILE A 418 -24.73 -2.84 42.80
C ILE A 418 -25.40 -1.45 42.93
N THR A 419 -24.95 -0.69 43.92
CA THR A 419 -25.44 0.68 44.15
C THR A 419 -24.27 1.64 44.30
N GLU A 420 -24.50 2.89 43.92
CA GLU A 420 -23.47 3.94 44.04
C GLU A 420 -22.99 4.10 45.51
N ALA A 421 -23.91 4.01 46.47
CA ALA A 421 -23.59 4.08 47.90
C ALA A 421 -22.64 2.94 48.34
N ASN A 422 -22.90 1.71 47.92
CA ASN A 422 -22.05 0.56 48.26
C ASN A 422 -20.66 0.63 47.61
N VAL A 423 -20.59 1.14 46.37
CA VAL A 423 -19.32 1.38 45.70
C VAL A 423 -18.51 2.47 46.42
N LEU A 424 -19.15 3.61 46.73
CA LEU A 424 -18.50 4.72 47.44
C LEU A 424 -17.97 4.30 48.82
N ALA A 425 -18.73 3.47 49.55
CA ALA A 425 -18.31 2.93 50.86
C ALA A 425 -17.08 2.03 50.80
N GLN A 426 -16.86 1.36 49.66
CA GLN A 426 -15.74 0.44 49.46
C GLN A 426 -14.51 1.14 48.86
N LEU A 427 -14.62 2.40 48.41
CA LEU A 427 -13.50 3.12 47.84
C LEU A 427 -12.42 3.42 48.87
N PRO A 428 -11.15 3.02 48.62
CA PRO A 428 -10.06 3.27 49.55
C PRO A 428 -9.76 4.78 49.69
N ASN A 429 -9.19 5.18 50.81
CA ASN A 429 -8.82 6.58 51.09
C ASN A 429 -7.70 7.10 50.17
N SER A 430 -7.00 6.20 49.47
CA SER A 430 -5.99 6.57 48.46
C SER A 430 -6.58 7.19 47.19
N VAL A 431 -7.90 7.12 46.99
CA VAL A 431 -8.60 7.76 45.86
C VAL A 431 -8.85 9.23 46.20
N GLN A 432 -8.35 10.13 45.34
CA GLN A 432 -8.52 11.56 45.52
C GLN A 432 -10.02 11.94 45.51
N PRO A 433 -10.44 12.90 46.33
CA PRO A 433 -11.89 13.30 46.45
C PRO A 433 -12.51 13.64 45.10
N GLU A 434 -11.77 14.33 44.23
CA GLU A 434 -12.20 14.74 42.88
C GLU A 434 -12.42 13.57 41.93
N ASP A 435 -11.69 12.47 42.09
CA ASP A 435 -11.74 11.29 41.21
C ASP A 435 -12.81 10.27 41.69
N ARG A 436 -13.33 10.40 42.92
CA ARG A 436 -14.23 9.39 43.53
C ARG A 436 -15.50 9.16 42.73
N ALA A 437 -16.15 10.23 42.30
CA ALA A 437 -17.39 10.14 41.53
C ALA A 437 -17.19 9.42 40.20
N HIS A 438 -16.13 9.75 39.46
CA HIS A 438 -15.83 9.14 38.20
C HIS A 438 -15.41 7.66 38.37
N LEU A 439 -14.58 7.35 39.39
CA LEU A 439 -14.18 5.97 39.67
C LEU A 439 -15.39 5.12 40.10
N THR A 440 -16.37 5.70 40.83
CA THR A 440 -17.62 5.02 41.18
C THR A 440 -18.41 4.62 39.92
N GLN A 441 -18.57 5.53 38.96
CA GLN A 441 -19.23 5.22 37.69
C GLN A 441 -18.50 4.15 36.92
N LEU A 442 -17.17 4.18 36.92
CA LEU A 442 -16.32 3.16 36.27
C LEU A 442 -16.51 1.78 36.91
N VAL A 443 -16.54 1.70 38.25
CA VAL A 443 -16.80 0.44 38.99
C VAL A 443 -18.21 -0.09 38.67
N LEU A 444 -19.23 0.74 38.65
CA LEU A 444 -20.61 0.34 38.31
C LEU A 444 -20.66 -0.23 36.87
N LYS A 445 -19.99 0.42 35.92
CA LYS A 445 -19.91 -0.04 34.52
C LYS A 445 -19.21 -1.40 34.40
N GLU A 446 -18.10 -1.61 35.11
CA GLU A 446 -17.38 -2.88 35.12
C GLU A 446 -18.20 -3.99 35.79
N LEU A 447 -18.89 -3.71 36.89
CA LEU A 447 -19.78 -4.68 37.54
C LEU A 447 -20.94 -5.10 36.64
N ALA A 448 -21.54 -4.15 35.90
CA ALA A 448 -22.62 -4.44 34.97
C ALA A 448 -22.15 -5.30 33.76
N GLY A 449 -20.88 -5.18 33.37
CA GLY A 449 -20.28 -5.98 32.30
C GLY A 449 -19.50 -7.23 32.77
N LEU A 450 -19.63 -7.62 34.05
CA LEU A 450 -18.84 -8.71 34.63
C LEU A 450 -19.38 -10.09 34.22
N HIS A 451 -18.52 -10.93 33.71
CA HIS A 451 -18.83 -12.31 33.30
C HIS A 451 -17.63 -13.25 33.55
N ALA A 452 -17.83 -14.58 33.45
CA ALA A 452 -16.83 -15.59 33.79
C ALA A 452 -15.48 -15.41 33.02
N GLY A 453 -15.53 -14.90 31.80
CA GLY A 453 -14.32 -14.68 30.97
C GLY A 453 -13.49 -13.46 31.37
N ASN A 454 -14.09 -12.44 32.06
CA ASN A 454 -13.38 -11.21 32.43
C ASN A 454 -13.15 -11.05 33.94
N ALA A 455 -13.76 -11.89 34.79
CA ALA A 455 -13.68 -11.83 36.24
C ALA A 455 -12.24 -11.97 36.80
N VAL A 456 -11.40 -12.72 36.12
CA VAL A 456 -9.97 -12.90 36.47
C VAL A 456 -9.19 -11.58 36.48
N ARG A 457 -9.62 -10.58 35.72
CA ARG A 457 -9.03 -9.21 35.72
C ARG A 457 -9.12 -8.51 37.06
N PHE A 458 -10.08 -8.89 37.89
CA PHE A 458 -10.36 -8.35 39.21
C PHE A 458 -10.00 -9.33 40.34
N GLY A 459 -9.21 -10.38 40.06
CA GLY A 459 -8.78 -11.39 40.98
C GLY A 459 -9.94 -12.26 41.54
N LEU A 460 -11.02 -12.40 40.77
CA LEU A 460 -12.18 -13.22 41.12
C LEU A 460 -12.06 -14.62 40.49
N ARG A 461 -12.43 -15.63 41.28
CA ARG A 461 -12.53 -17.00 40.78
C ARG A 461 -13.92 -17.24 40.15
N PRO A 462 -14.03 -18.17 39.18
CA PRO A 462 -15.30 -18.50 38.58
C PRO A 462 -16.41 -18.88 39.58
N LEU A 463 -16.03 -19.57 40.67
CA LEU A 463 -16.97 -19.94 41.74
C LEU A 463 -17.48 -18.74 42.56
N GLU A 464 -16.65 -17.73 42.80
CA GLU A 464 -17.04 -16.49 43.48
C GLU A 464 -18.05 -15.71 42.67
N LEU A 465 -17.83 -15.64 41.34
CA LEU A 465 -18.77 -14.99 40.43
C LEU A 465 -20.09 -15.77 40.31
N ALA A 466 -20.01 -17.10 40.22
CA ALA A 466 -21.22 -17.94 40.14
C ALA A 466 -22.09 -17.78 41.41
N ALA A 467 -21.45 -17.73 42.58
CA ALA A 467 -22.18 -17.45 43.85
C ALA A 467 -22.82 -16.06 43.84
N TRP A 468 -22.10 -15.03 43.35
CA TRP A 468 -22.63 -13.66 43.29
C TRP A 468 -23.79 -13.52 42.32
N ASN A 469 -23.75 -14.17 41.14
CA ASN A 469 -24.85 -14.14 40.16
C ASN A 469 -26.16 -14.73 40.69
N GLN A 470 -26.11 -15.57 41.74
CA GLN A 470 -27.30 -16.10 42.39
C GLN A 470 -27.99 -15.06 43.30
N TRP A 471 -27.31 -13.96 43.65
CA TRP A 471 -27.81 -12.88 44.51
C TRP A 471 -28.26 -11.68 43.73
N LEU A 472 -28.11 -11.68 42.41
CA LEU A 472 -28.64 -10.60 41.53
C LEU A 472 -30.15 -10.86 41.27
N PRO A 473 -31.03 -9.86 41.45
CA PRO A 473 -32.50 -9.99 41.28
C PRO A 473 -32.87 -10.28 39.82
#